data_32963d2cf208c6489a0aecdd3f232ce0
#
_entry.id   32963d2cf208c6489a0aecdd3f232ce0
#
_cell.length_a   1.000
_cell.length_b   1.000
_cell.length_c   1.000
_cell.angle_alpha   90.00
_cell.angle_beta   90.00
_cell.angle_gamma   90.00
#
_symmetry.space_group_name_H-M   'P 1'
#
loop_
_entity.id
_entity.type
_entity.pdbx_description
1 polymer ?
#
loop_
_entity_poly.entity_id
_entity_poly.type
_entity_poly.pdbx_seq_one_letter_code
_entity_poly.pdbx_strand_id
1 'polypeptide(L)'
;MKLEGFDKYYEAPEPGRRERAYGWATAIGLQDVDGLRPSQYLIDTAKRNIEGEISADEARRLVDEYYATKLGHDEPEDAEEADKVSARMIPIINTPGFRLSPEYYLGLHKKIFDGVFHHAGTIRDVELTKREWVLNGDTVEYELSCMIEKSLAYDFDNEKKFKYKGLSEDAFVEHFASFISGVWQIHPFREGNTRTVALFAIKYLKAMRHDVTNDLFAKKSWYFRNALVRANYSNIRLNVDKTQLPLEGFFKVLIYGDEIELHNRFLRIGQEYGTAAGEAATDLHRRDIGINDGINRTNVVVSDVINNPDVVVNDGVKGRDVVVNVVANGETALSVAEERAINGLLRNPRLTASALAVLLETSPRQAQRIIASLKRKVGLKRRGADKNGEWYFESGASGQ
;
A
#
# COMPACT_ATOMS: atom_id res chain seq x y z
N MET A 1 -1.19 2.82 -12.89
CA MET A 1 -1.89 4.00 -13.47
C MET A 1 -1.02 4.55 -14.62
N LYS A 2 -1.55 4.80 -15.82
CA LYS A 2 -0.83 5.61 -16.82
C LYS A 2 -1.08 7.07 -16.46
N LEU A 3 -0.02 7.83 -16.20
CA LEU A 3 -0.10 9.28 -16.04
C LEU A 3 -0.17 9.88 -17.44
N GLU A 4 -1.40 9.99 -17.96
CA GLU A 4 -1.62 10.55 -19.29
C GLU A 4 -1.03 11.96 -19.39
N GLY A 5 -0.17 12.17 -20.39
CA GLY A 5 0.45 13.44 -20.69
C GLY A 5 1.84 13.67 -20.07
N PHE A 6 2.43 12.69 -19.36
CA PHE A 6 3.82 12.79 -18.89
C PHE A 6 4.81 12.13 -19.86
N ASP A 7 4.35 11.24 -20.74
CA ASP A 7 5.21 10.48 -21.66
C ASP A 7 6.14 11.36 -22.49
N LYS A 8 5.62 12.50 -22.99
CA LYS A 8 6.41 13.48 -23.77
C LYS A 8 7.60 14.09 -23.03
N TYR A 9 7.58 14.06 -21.69
CA TYR A 9 8.64 14.64 -20.87
C TYR A 9 9.77 13.65 -20.55
N TYR A 10 9.51 12.35 -20.62
CA TYR A 10 10.54 11.34 -20.39
C TYR A 10 11.61 11.32 -21.49
N GLU A 11 11.24 11.77 -22.71
CA GLU A 11 12.14 11.90 -23.85
C GLU A 11 12.67 13.33 -24.02
N ALA A 12 12.34 14.24 -23.08
CA ALA A 12 12.77 15.63 -23.18
C ALA A 12 14.31 15.72 -23.18
N PRO A 13 14.91 16.53 -24.08
CA PRO A 13 16.36 16.68 -24.20
C PRO A 13 16.96 17.34 -22.96
N GLU A 14 16.17 18.16 -22.24
CA GLU A 14 16.65 18.86 -21.03
C GLU A 14 16.61 17.93 -19.84
N PRO A 15 17.78 17.57 -19.24
CA PRO A 15 17.85 16.64 -18.12
C PRO A 15 16.97 17.05 -16.92
N GLY A 16 16.95 18.35 -16.59
CA GLY A 16 16.15 18.85 -15.48
C GLY A 16 14.64 18.70 -15.67
N ARG A 17 14.14 18.78 -16.93
CA ARG A 17 12.72 18.54 -17.25
C ARG A 17 12.38 17.07 -17.08
N ARG A 18 13.23 16.20 -17.57
CA ARG A 18 13.08 14.74 -17.44
C ARG A 18 13.10 14.30 -16.00
N GLU A 19 14.06 14.81 -15.20
CA GLU A 19 14.16 14.50 -13.78
C GLU A 19 12.91 14.94 -13.00
N ARG A 20 12.38 16.14 -13.27
CA ARG A 20 11.13 16.60 -12.66
C ARG A 20 9.96 15.72 -13.05
N ALA A 21 9.87 15.29 -14.31
CA ALA A 21 8.80 14.41 -14.77
C ALA A 21 8.81 13.05 -14.05
N TYR A 22 9.97 12.42 -13.92
CA TYR A 22 10.12 11.19 -13.13
C TYR A 22 9.82 11.40 -11.65
N GLY A 23 10.23 12.53 -11.08
CA GLY A 23 9.89 12.88 -9.70
C GLY A 23 8.38 12.94 -9.48
N TRP A 24 7.65 13.65 -10.34
CA TRP A 24 6.20 13.74 -10.26
C TRP A 24 5.52 12.38 -10.51
N ALA A 25 5.96 11.63 -11.52
CA ALA A 25 5.43 10.31 -11.78
C ALA A 25 5.59 9.39 -10.56
N THR A 26 6.75 9.41 -9.92
CA THR A 26 7.02 8.65 -8.69
C THR A 26 6.12 9.11 -7.54
N ALA A 27 6.05 10.42 -7.28
CA ALA A 27 5.27 10.95 -6.17
C ALA A 27 3.76 10.64 -6.30
N ILE A 28 3.21 10.81 -7.49
CA ILE A 28 1.81 10.50 -7.79
C ILE A 28 1.57 9.00 -7.79
N GLY A 29 2.45 8.22 -8.41
CA GLY A 29 2.30 6.77 -8.49
C GLY A 29 2.36 6.08 -7.13
N LEU A 30 3.10 6.63 -6.17
CA LEU A 30 3.15 6.13 -4.81
C LEU A 30 1.82 6.29 -4.05
N GLN A 31 0.90 7.16 -4.49
CA GLN A 31 -0.42 7.27 -3.86
C GLN A 31 -1.30 6.05 -4.15
N ASP A 32 -1.04 5.34 -5.25
CA ASP A 32 -1.79 4.13 -5.62
C ASP A 32 -1.62 2.96 -4.62
N VAL A 33 -0.57 2.95 -3.77
CA VAL A 33 -0.40 1.93 -2.72
C VAL A 33 -1.54 1.93 -1.68
N ASP A 34 -2.16 3.08 -1.49
CA ASP A 34 -3.30 3.28 -0.60
C ASP A 34 -4.60 3.51 -1.40
N GLY A 35 -4.58 3.26 -2.73
CA GLY A 35 -5.73 3.39 -3.62
C GLY A 35 -6.15 4.84 -3.92
N LEU A 36 -5.31 5.82 -3.58
CA LEU A 36 -5.60 7.23 -3.74
C LEU A 36 -5.41 7.68 -5.19
N ARG A 37 -6.18 8.68 -5.62
CA ARG A 37 -6.14 9.22 -6.97
C ARG A 37 -5.90 10.72 -6.94
N PRO A 38 -4.95 11.24 -7.75
CA PRO A 38 -4.71 12.66 -7.85
C PRO A 38 -5.89 13.37 -8.53
N SER A 39 -6.10 14.63 -8.21
CA SER A 39 -7.00 15.52 -8.94
C SER A 39 -6.40 15.95 -10.29
N GLN A 40 -7.25 16.45 -11.18
CA GLN A 40 -6.78 17.08 -12.41
C GLN A 40 -5.96 18.35 -12.12
N TYR A 41 -6.31 19.07 -11.05
CA TYR A 41 -5.57 20.26 -10.62
C TYR A 41 -4.11 19.95 -10.29
N LEU A 42 -3.84 18.85 -9.57
CA LEU A 42 -2.48 18.41 -9.31
C LEU A 42 -1.72 18.09 -10.60
N ILE A 43 -2.36 17.33 -11.52
CA ILE A 43 -1.75 16.95 -12.79
C ILE A 43 -1.32 18.19 -13.60
N ASP A 44 -2.16 19.21 -13.66
CA ASP A 44 -1.87 20.44 -14.38
C ASP A 44 -0.81 21.29 -13.65
N THR A 45 -0.84 21.33 -12.34
CA THR A 45 0.21 21.95 -11.51
C THR A 45 1.57 21.26 -11.70
N ALA A 46 1.57 19.92 -11.74
CA ALA A 46 2.77 19.14 -12.01
C ALA A 46 3.38 19.46 -13.39
N LYS A 47 2.55 19.55 -14.44
CA LYS A 47 3.01 19.93 -15.78
C LYS A 47 3.68 21.31 -15.79
N ARG A 48 3.12 22.30 -15.11
CA ARG A 48 3.72 23.63 -14.98
C ARG A 48 5.09 23.60 -14.29
N ASN A 49 5.22 22.77 -13.25
CA ASN A 49 6.52 22.58 -12.61
C ASN A 49 7.52 21.84 -13.50
N ILE A 50 7.08 20.81 -14.23
CA ILE A 50 7.93 20.07 -15.20
C ILE A 50 8.42 21.01 -16.30
N GLU A 51 7.56 21.88 -16.82
CA GLU A 51 7.91 22.88 -17.84
C GLU A 51 8.83 24.00 -17.29
N GLY A 52 8.93 24.11 -15.95
CA GLY A 52 9.76 25.15 -15.31
C GLY A 52 9.07 26.49 -15.13
N GLU A 53 7.75 26.55 -15.33
CA GLU A 53 6.95 27.78 -15.10
C GLU A 53 6.85 28.13 -13.62
N ILE A 54 6.83 27.12 -12.77
CA ILE A 54 6.76 27.27 -11.31
C ILE A 54 7.80 26.40 -10.62
N SER A 55 8.25 26.81 -9.43
CA SER A 55 9.11 26.00 -8.57
C SER A 55 8.35 24.88 -7.87
N ALA A 56 9.07 23.90 -7.28
CA ALA A 56 8.45 22.84 -6.49
C ALA A 56 7.75 23.40 -5.23
N ASP A 57 8.32 24.42 -4.60
CA ASP A 57 7.70 25.09 -3.44
C ASP A 57 6.43 25.84 -3.84
N GLU A 58 6.44 26.46 -5.00
CA GLU A 58 5.26 27.14 -5.56
C GLU A 58 4.17 26.12 -5.89
N ALA A 59 4.50 24.98 -6.50
CA ALA A 59 3.55 23.91 -6.78
C ALA A 59 2.89 23.42 -5.49
N ARG A 60 3.66 23.21 -4.41
CA ARG A 60 3.14 22.84 -3.09
C ARG A 60 2.17 23.91 -2.55
N ARG A 61 2.56 25.17 -2.58
CA ARG A 61 1.73 26.27 -2.12
C ARG A 61 0.41 26.35 -2.88
N LEU A 62 0.43 26.22 -4.19
CA LEU A 62 -0.77 26.23 -5.02
C LEU A 62 -1.73 25.07 -4.68
N VAL A 63 -1.21 23.88 -4.40
CA VAL A 63 -2.03 22.74 -3.96
C VAL A 63 -2.64 23.00 -2.59
N ASP A 64 -1.85 23.50 -1.63
CA ASP A 64 -2.36 23.82 -0.29
C ASP A 64 -3.45 24.93 -0.35
N GLU A 65 -3.26 25.96 -1.18
CA GLU A 65 -4.25 27.03 -1.39
C GLU A 65 -5.52 26.53 -2.10
N TYR A 66 -5.39 25.63 -3.08
CA TYR A 66 -6.53 25.04 -3.78
C TYR A 66 -7.49 24.36 -2.81
N TYR A 67 -6.95 23.51 -1.92
CA TYR A 67 -7.76 22.80 -0.92
C TYR A 67 -8.24 23.69 0.25
N ALA A 68 -7.69 24.87 0.43
CA ALA A 68 -8.24 25.88 1.33
C ALA A 68 -9.45 26.61 0.73
N THR A 69 -9.71 26.50 -0.57
CA THR A 69 -10.82 27.12 -1.28
C THR A 69 -12.04 26.20 -1.38
N LYS A 70 -13.20 26.79 -1.75
CA LYS A 70 -14.43 26.04 -1.99
C LYS A 70 -14.28 25.03 -3.13
N LEU A 71 -13.47 25.32 -4.16
CA LEU A 71 -13.22 24.41 -5.29
C LEU A 71 -12.56 23.13 -4.85
N GLY A 72 -11.58 23.21 -3.95
CA GLY A 72 -10.94 22.02 -3.40
C GLY A 72 -11.86 21.18 -2.52
N HIS A 73 -12.88 21.78 -1.91
CA HIS A 73 -13.87 21.04 -1.11
C HIS A 73 -14.85 20.20 -1.94
N ASP A 74 -14.96 20.44 -3.23
CA ASP A 74 -15.80 19.65 -4.14
C ASP A 74 -15.04 18.41 -4.70
N GLU A 75 -13.72 18.34 -4.52
CA GLU A 75 -12.91 17.16 -4.86
C GLU A 75 -13.19 15.99 -3.88
N PRO A 76 -12.98 14.73 -4.30
CA PRO A 76 -12.94 13.59 -3.39
C PRO A 76 -11.89 13.77 -2.29
N GLU A 77 -12.20 13.38 -1.05
CA GLU A 77 -11.23 13.44 0.06
C GLU A 77 -9.91 12.71 -0.24
N ASP A 78 -10.00 11.58 -0.95
CA ASP A 78 -8.84 10.81 -1.40
C ASP A 78 -7.91 11.61 -2.32
N ALA A 79 -8.46 12.59 -3.06
CA ALA A 79 -7.67 13.45 -3.93
C ALA A 79 -6.87 14.49 -3.14
N GLU A 80 -7.43 15.06 -2.07
CA GLU A 80 -6.72 16.03 -1.23
C GLU A 80 -5.45 15.41 -0.62
N GLU A 81 -5.56 14.20 -0.05
CA GLU A 81 -4.40 13.50 0.49
C GLU A 81 -3.38 13.21 -0.60
N ALA A 82 -3.81 12.61 -1.73
CA ALA A 82 -2.93 12.30 -2.86
C ALA A 82 -2.15 13.52 -3.35
N ASP A 83 -2.85 14.63 -3.51
CA ASP A 83 -2.30 15.86 -4.06
C ASP A 83 -1.30 16.51 -3.11
N LYS A 84 -1.68 16.70 -1.87
CA LYS A 84 -0.83 17.32 -0.85
C LYS A 84 0.44 16.49 -0.61
N VAL A 85 0.31 15.17 -0.49
CA VAL A 85 1.46 14.28 -0.27
C VAL A 85 2.37 14.25 -1.49
N SER A 86 1.82 14.17 -2.71
CA SER A 86 2.62 14.19 -3.94
C SER A 86 3.41 15.50 -4.06
N ALA A 87 2.76 16.65 -3.87
CA ALA A 87 3.42 17.96 -3.94
C ALA A 87 4.55 18.10 -2.90
N ARG A 88 4.39 17.51 -1.70
CA ARG A 88 5.43 17.52 -0.65
C ARG A 88 6.58 16.55 -0.93
N MET A 89 6.35 15.48 -1.66
CA MET A 89 7.42 14.55 -2.05
C MET A 89 8.39 15.15 -3.07
N ILE A 90 7.93 16.01 -3.97
CA ILE A 90 8.74 16.55 -5.08
C ILE A 90 10.02 17.24 -4.61
N PRO A 91 9.99 18.25 -3.72
CA PRO A 91 11.22 18.87 -3.26
C PRO A 91 12.14 17.87 -2.56
N ILE A 92 11.61 16.84 -1.91
CA ILE A 92 12.43 15.82 -1.22
C ILE A 92 13.11 14.90 -2.24
N ILE A 93 12.40 14.43 -3.26
CA ILE A 93 12.96 13.55 -4.32
C ILE A 93 14.07 14.25 -5.08
N ASN A 94 13.88 15.53 -5.42
CA ASN A 94 14.76 16.29 -6.31
C ASN A 94 15.92 17.02 -5.58
N THR A 95 15.87 17.10 -4.24
CA THR A 95 16.91 17.77 -3.47
C THR A 95 17.95 16.76 -2.99
N PRO A 96 19.25 17.05 -3.09
CA PRO A 96 20.29 16.22 -2.48
C PRO A 96 20.17 16.24 -0.94
N GLY A 97 20.84 15.31 -0.31
CA GLY A 97 20.85 15.17 1.15
C GLY A 97 20.09 13.93 1.62
N PHE A 98 20.83 13.12 2.36
CA PHE A 98 20.37 11.89 2.99
C PHE A 98 21.14 11.67 4.28
N ARG A 99 20.47 11.14 5.29
CA ARG A 99 21.12 10.66 6.51
C ARG A 99 20.56 9.29 6.83
N LEU A 100 21.41 8.31 7.01
CA LEU A 100 21.03 6.97 7.44
C LEU A 100 20.79 7.00 8.96
N SER A 101 19.59 7.37 9.37
CA SER A 101 19.18 7.38 10.78
C SER A 101 17.67 7.28 10.96
N PRO A 102 17.20 6.76 12.11
CA PRO A 102 15.77 6.71 12.45
C PRO A 102 15.12 8.10 12.40
N GLU A 103 15.79 9.14 12.90
CA GLU A 103 15.27 10.51 12.95
C GLU A 103 15.04 11.06 11.52
N TYR A 104 15.93 10.73 10.57
CA TYR A 104 15.73 11.11 9.19
C TYR A 104 14.50 10.39 8.59
N TYR A 105 14.35 9.09 8.87
CA TYR A 105 13.21 8.31 8.41
C TYR A 105 11.88 8.84 8.98
N LEU A 106 11.82 9.09 10.29
CA LEU A 106 10.66 9.71 10.95
C LEU A 106 10.39 11.12 10.42
N GLY A 107 11.46 11.89 10.16
CA GLY A 107 11.39 13.22 9.59
C GLY A 107 10.86 13.26 8.15
N LEU A 108 11.11 12.22 7.34
CA LEU A 108 10.50 12.08 6.01
C LEU A 108 8.98 11.97 6.13
N HIS A 109 8.50 11.07 6.98
CA HIS A 109 7.06 10.92 7.23
C HIS A 109 6.43 12.24 7.67
N LYS A 110 7.06 12.93 8.63
CA LYS A 110 6.58 14.24 9.07
C LYS A 110 6.44 15.22 7.90
N LYS A 111 7.46 15.32 7.05
CA LYS A 111 7.50 16.28 5.94
C LYS A 111 6.43 16.02 4.88
N ILE A 112 6.17 14.76 4.53
CA ILE A 112 5.23 14.43 3.47
C ILE A 112 3.77 14.44 3.94
N PHE A 113 3.52 14.20 5.24
CA PHE A 113 2.18 14.14 5.81
C PHE A 113 1.80 15.32 6.72
N ASP A 114 2.67 16.33 6.83
CA ASP A 114 2.39 17.54 7.60
C ASP A 114 1.13 18.25 7.08
N GLY A 115 0.18 18.52 7.99
CA GLY A 115 -1.12 19.09 7.63
C GLY A 115 -2.08 18.14 6.88
N VAL A 116 -1.67 16.85 6.68
CA VAL A 116 -2.54 15.76 6.18
C VAL A 116 -2.95 14.87 7.33
N PHE A 117 -1.98 14.38 8.09
CA PHE A 117 -2.24 13.59 9.29
C PHE A 117 -1.85 14.36 10.55
N HIS A 118 -2.73 14.38 11.57
CA HIS A 118 -2.41 14.99 12.87
C HIS A 118 -1.23 14.30 13.59
N HIS A 119 -0.96 13.04 13.25
CA HIS A 119 0.12 12.21 13.79
C HIS A 119 1.36 12.15 12.89
N ALA A 120 1.50 13.09 11.93
CA ALA A 120 2.63 13.10 11.01
C ALA A 120 3.98 13.10 11.75
N GLY A 121 4.84 12.11 11.46
CA GLY A 121 6.14 11.92 12.10
C GLY A 121 6.10 11.32 13.51
N THR A 122 4.93 11.00 14.05
CA THR A 122 4.78 10.41 15.39
C THR A 122 4.75 8.90 15.30
N ILE A 123 5.55 8.24 16.11
CA ILE A 123 5.51 6.79 16.27
C ILE A 123 4.16 6.38 16.87
N ARG A 124 3.55 5.32 16.32
CA ARG A 124 2.29 4.79 16.84
C ARG A 124 2.45 4.21 18.23
N ASP A 125 1.41 4.36 19.00
CA ASP A 125 1.25 3.85 20.36
C ASP A 125 0.21 2.71 20.47
N VAL A 126 -0.26 2.23 19.30
CA VAL A 126 -1.27 1.18 19.16
C VAL A 126 -0.76 0.07 18.26
N GLU A 127 -1.27 -1.15 18.49
CA GLU A 127 -1.01 -2.27 17.61
C GLU A 127 -1.86 -2.15 16.34
N LEU A 128 -1.30 -2.57 15.21
CA LEU A 128 -1.96 -2.52 13.91
C LEU A 128 -2.17 -3.90 13.34
N THR A 129 -3.29 -4.07 12.67
CA THR A 129 -3.60 -5.25 11.87
C THR A 129 -4.17 -4.78 10.55
N LYS A 130 -3.55 -5.17 9.43
CA LYS A 130 -4.00 -4.82 8.08
C LYS A 130 -4.24 -6.10 7.29
N ARG A 131 -5.44 -6.24 6.74
CA ARG A 131 -5.75 -7.36 5.84
C ARG A 131 -5.10 -7.13 4.49
N GLU A 132 -4.30 -8.09 4.05
CA GLU A 132 -3.55 -7.99 2.82
C GLU A 132 -4.16 -8.87 1.73
N TRP A 133 -4.48 -8.26 0.58
CA TRP A 133 -5.04 -8.98 -0.56
C TRP A 133 -4.13 -10.14 -1.03
N VAL A 134 -2.83 -9.92 -1.05
CA VAL A 134 -1.84 -10.91 -1.47
C VAL A 134 -1.78 -12.12 -0.52
N LEU A 135 -2.26 -11.96 0.71
CA LEU A 135 -2.35 -12.99 1.75
C LEU A 135 -3.76 -13.57 1.90
N ASN A 136 -4.66 -13.39 0.91
CA ASN A 136 -6.06 -13.79 0.99
C ASN A 136 -6.79 -13.23 2.23
N GLY A 137 -6.44 -12.03 2.66
CA GLY A 137 -7.04 -11.34 3.80
C GLY A 137 -6.37 -11.59 5.15
N ASP A 138 -5.27 -12.37 5.18
CA ASP A 138 -4.42 -12.47 6.37
C ASP A 138 -3.54 -11.23 6.51
N THR A 139 -2.78 -11.11 7.60
CA THR A 139 -2.00 -9.93 7.97
C THR A 139 -0.53 -10.26 8.20
N VAL A 140 0.33 -9.26 8.01
CA VAL A 140 1.72 -9.32 8.48
C VAL A 140 1.75 -8.98 9.98
N GLU A 141 2.59 -9.65 10.73
CA GLU A 141 2.91 -9.27 12.10
C GLU A 141 3.87 -8.08 12.09
N TYR A 142 3.37 -6.92 12.50
CA TYR A 142 4.18 -5.72 12.66
C TYR A 142 4.84 -5.69 14.03
N GLU A 143 5.89 -4.86 14.18
CA GLU A 143 6.58 -4.69 15.45
C GLU A 143 5.64 -4.21 16.55
N LEU A 144 5.86 -4.66 17.79
CA LEU A 144 5.12 -4.17 18.95
C LEU A 144 5.36 -2.66 19.15
N SER A 145 4.30 -1.92 19.41
CA SER A 145 4.37 -0.45 19.53
C SER A 145 5.43 0.02 20.53
N CYS A 146 5.59 -0.67 21.64
CA CYS A 146 6.59 -0.37 22.67
C CYS A 146 8.04 -0.71 22.28
N MET A 147 8.25 -1.43 21.16
CA MET A 147 9.59 -1.85 20.70
C MET A 147 10.07 -1.05 19.48
N ILE A 148 9.19 -0.30 18.82
CA ILE A 148 9.47 0.38 17.55
C ILE A 148 10.77 1.21 17.59
N GLU A 149 10.96 2.05 18.60
CA GLU A 149 12.16 2.90 18.70
C GLU A 149 13.45 2.06 18.79
N LYS A 150 13.41 0.97 19.58
CA LYS A 150 14.55 0.07 19.76
C LYS A 150 14.86 -0.70 18.47
N SER A 151 13.82 -1.19 17.79
CA SER A 151 13.96 -1.95 16.56
C SER A 151 14.49 -1.04 15.43
N LEU A 152 13.97 0.18 15.30
CA LEU A 152 14.54 1.17 14.36
C LEU A 152 16.01 1.46 14.67
N ALA A 153 16.36 1.75 15.94
CA ALA A 153 17.74 2.02 16.32
C ALA A 153 18.66 0.83 15.99
N TYR A 154 18.22 -0.39 16.27
CA TYR A 154 18.98 -1.61 16.00
C TYR A 154 19.23 -1.82 14.52
N ASP A 155 18.18 -1.74 13.69
CA ASP A 155 18.29 -1.98 12.25
C ASP A 155 19.16 -0.91 11.57
N PHE A 156 18.96 0.37 11.91
CA PHE A 156 19.77 1.44 11.35
C PHE A 156 21.23 1.38 11.81
N ASP A 157 21.50 0.94 13.03
CA ASP A 157 22.89 0.79 13.51
C ASP A 157 23.61 -0.40 12.87
N ASN A 158 22.90 -1.48 12.55
CA ASN A 158 23.44 -2.59 11.78
C ASN A 158 23.71 -2.16 10.34
N GLU A 159 22.78 -1.45 9.72
CA GLU A 159 22.94 -0.94 8.36
C GLU A 159 24.12 0.02 8.21
N LYS A 160 24.36 0.91 9.18
CA LYS A 160 25.56 1.78 9.19
C LYS A 160 26.88 1.01 9.20
N LYS A 161 26.90 -0.19 9.79
CA LYS A 161 28.10 -1.04 9.88
C LYS A 161 28.31 -1.89 8.64
N PHE A 162 27.24 -2.08 7.84
CA PHE A 162 27.29 -2.91 6.66
C PHE A 162 28.12 -2.26 5.54
N LYS A 163 28.86 -3.07 4.81
CA LYS A 163 29.78 -2.62 3.76
C LYS A 163 29.30 -3.08 2.39
N TYR A 164 28.75 -2.18 1.63
CA TYR A 164 28.31 -2.43 0.25
C TYR A 164 29.47 -2.55 -0.77
N LYS A 165 30.65 -2.02 -0.43
CA LYS A 165 31.78 -1.99 -1.35
C LYS A 165 32.28 -3.40 -1.69
N GLY A 166 32.27 -3.74 -2.98
CA GLY A 166 32.78 -5.01 -3.48
C GLY A 166 31.76 -6.14 -3.51
N LEU A 167 30.49 -5.86 -3.21
CA LEU A 167 29.42 -6.83 -3.39
C LEU A 167 29.11 -7.03 -4.88
N SER A 168 28.63 -8.24 -5.23
CA SER A 168 27.93 -8.46 -6.49
C SER A 168 26.58 -7.72 -6.49
N GLU A 169 26.00 -7.54 -7.69
CA GLU A 169 24.67 -6.91 -7.84
C GLU A 169 23.60 -7.68 -7.05
N ASP A 170 23.63 -9.01 -7.10
CA ASP A 170 22.72 -9.87 -6.34
C ASP A 170 22.86 -9.67 -4.83
N ALA A 171 24.08 -9.73 -4.30
CA ALA A 171 24.33 -9.54 -2.87
C ALA A 171 23.99 -8.12 -2.40
N PHE A 172 24.18 -7.11 -3.26
CA PHE A 172 23.74 -5.74 -2.99
C PHE A 172 22.22 -5.68 -2.86
N VAL A 173 21.50 -6.21 -3.84
CA VAL A 173 20.03 -6.17 -3.87
C VAL A 173 19.44 -6.99 -2.73
N GLU A 174 19.96 -8.18 -2.46
CA GLU A 174 19.52 -9.04 -1.36
C GLU A 174 19.59 -8.29 -0.01
N HIS A 175 20.74 -7.71 0.31
CA HIS A 175 20.89 -6.96 1.56
C HIS A 175 20.02 -5.70 1.60
N PHE A 176 20.01 -4.92 0.52
CA PHE A 176 19.20 -3.70 0.43
C PHE A 176 17.71 -4.00 0.59
N ALA A 177 17.20 -5.03 -0.09
CA ALA A 177 15.82 -5.49 0.01
C ALA A 177 15.50 -5.93 1.45
N SER A 178 16.41 -6.67 2.08
CA SER A 178 16.28 -7.12 3.47
C SER A 178 16.15 -5.96 4.44
N PHE A 179 17.02 -4.95 4.33
CA PHE A 179 16.97 -3.75 5.17
C PHE A 179 15.68 -2.95 4.96
N ILE A 180 15.31 -2.67 3.71
CA ILE A 180 14.07 -1.92 3.40
C ILE A 180 12.83 -2.67 3.88
N SER A 181 12.81 -3.99 3.72
CA SER A 181 11.76 -4.88 4.19
C SER A 181 11.63 -4.86 5.73
N GLY A 182 12.76 -4.93 6.46
CA GLY A 182 12.79 -4.84 7.92
C GLY A 182 12.25 -3.52 8.44
N VAL A 183 12.72 -2.40 7.88
CA VAL A 183 12.20 -1.06 8.25
C VAL A 183 10.70 -0.94 7.98
N TRP A 184 10.20 -1.52 6.88
CA TRP A 184 8.78 -1.53 6.59
C TRP A 184 7.99 -2.39 7.59
N GLN A 185 8.52 -3.54 8.00
CA GLN A 185 7.87 -4.46 8.94
C GLN A 185 7.77 -3.85 10.36
N ILE A 186 8.73 -3.03 10.77
CA ILE A 186 8.62 -2.26 12.01
C ILE A 186 7.34 -1.40 12.01
N HIS A 187 6.94 -0.88 10.87
CA HIS A 187 5.68 -0.17 10.65
C HIS A 187 5.42 0.93 11.69
N PRO A 188 6.31 1.92 11.81
CA PRO A 188 6.30 2.84 12.95
C PRO A 188 5.12 3.82 12.96
N PHE A 189 4.42 4.01 11.84
CA PHE A 189 3.35 5.00 11.73
C PHE A 189 1.98 4.34 11.67
N ARG A 190 0.94 5.07 12.04
CA ARG A 190 -0.44 4.60 11.91
C ARG A 190 -0.85 4.45 10.45
N GLU A 191 -0.41 5.37 9.57
CA GLU A 191 -0.64 5.37 8.13
C GLU A 191 0.63 5.80 7.38
N GLY A 192 0.69 5.62 6.04
CA GLY A 192 1.77 6.16 5.19
C GLY A 192 3.12 5.41 5.24
N ASN A 193 3.20 4.23 5.89
CA ASN A 193 4.46 3.48 6.04
C ASN A 193 5.07 3.09 4.70
N THR A 194 4.28 2.61 3.74
CA THR A 194 4.78 2.18 2.43
C THR A 194 5.29 3.36 1.60
N ARG A 195 4.59 4.49 1.62
CA ARG A 195 5.02 5.71 0.91
C ARG A 195 6.30 6.27 1.50
N THR A 196 6.43 6.24 2.82
CA THR A 196 7.63 6.71 3.52
C THR A 196 8.84 5.83 3.23
N VAL A 197 8.69 4.50 3.31
CA VAL A 197 9.81 3.59 3.04
C VAL A 197 10.24 3.61 1.58
N ALA A 198 9.30 3.78 0.63
CA ALA A 198 9.62 3.96 -0.78
C ALA A 198 10.46 5.23 -1.01
N LEU A 199 10.02 6.36 -0.45
CA LEU A 199 10.75 7.62 -0.53
C LEU A 199 12.14 7.51 0.13
N PHE A 200 12.23 6.83 1.27
CA PHE A 200 13.49 6.56 1.96
C PHE A 200 14.42 5.71 1.09
N ALA A 201 13.92 4.63 0.48
CA ALA A 201 14.69 3.77 -0.42
C ALA A 201 15.25 4.55 -1.62
N ILE A 202 14.44 5.38 -2.26
CA ILE A 202 14.86 6.26 -3.36
C ILE A 202 15.99 7.19 -2.91
N LYS A 203 15.84 7.83 -1.75
CA LYS A 203 16.86 8.75 -1.21
C LYS A 203 18.14 8.01 -0.85
N TYR A 204 18.04 6.79 -0.32
CA TYR A 204 19.20 6.01 0.06
C TYR A 204 19.96 5.53 -1.18
N LEU A 205 19.26 5.00 -2.19
CA LEU A 205 19.88 4.61 -3.47
C LEU A 205 20.57 5.80 -4.16
N LYS A 206 19.92 6.97 -4.21
CA LYS A 206 20.55 8.18 -4.75
C LYS A 206 21.81 8.59 -3.96
N ALA A 207 21.80 8.44 -2.63
CA ALA A 207 22.98 8.72 -1.79
C ALA A 207 24.12 7.73 -2.07
N MET A 208 23.81 6.49 -2.45
CA MET A 208 24.77 5.48 -2.91
C MET A 208 25.15 5.63 -4.40
N ARG A 209 24.66 6.69 -5.06
CA ARG A 209 24.92 7.04 -6.47
C ARG A 209 24.30 6.08 -7.50
N HIS A 210 23.24 5.36 -7.12
CA HIS A 210 22.43 4.65 -8.11
C HIS A 210 21.48 5.61 -8.81
N ASP A 211 21.36 5.46 -10.13
CA ASP A 211 20.34 6.16 -10.89
C ASP A 211 19.01 5.42 -10.72
N VAL A 212 18.05 6.08 -10.10
CA VAL A 212 16.70 5.57 -9.87
C VAL A 212 15.67 6.56 -10.42
N THR A 213 16.04 7.25 -11.50
CA THR A 213 15.19 8.19 -12.23
C THR A 213 14.35 7.47 -13.29
N ASN A 214 13.63 6.41 -12.88
CA ASN A 214 12.69 5.71 -13.74
C ASN A 214 11.28 5.76 -13.14
N ASP A 215 10.31 5.37 -13.93
CA ASP A 215 8.89 5.43 -13.55
C ASP A 215 8.38 4.13 -12.88
N LEU A 216 9.27 3.28 -12.39
CA LEU A 216 8.90 1.98 -11.84
C LEU A 216 7.94 2.11 -10.65
N PHE A 217 8.20 3.03 -9.72
CA PHE A 217 7.28 3.30 -8.62
C PHE A 217 5.92 3.82 -9.12
N ALA A 218 5.89 4.60 -10.20
CA ALA A 218 4.64 5.05 -10.81
C ALA A 218 3.83 3.88 -11.39
N LYS A 219 4.51 2.92 -12.02
CA LYS A 219 3.87 1.78 -12.70
C LYS A 219 3.60 0.60 -11.79
N LYS A 220 4.42 0.40 -10.75
CA LYS A 220 4.49 -0.83 -9.95
C LYS A 220 4.48 -0.58 -8.43
N SER A 221 3.93 0.55 -7.96
CA SER A 221 3.80 0.88 -6.54
C SER A 221 3.02 -0.19 -5.76
N TRP A 222 1.92 -0.68 -6.33
CA TRP A 222 1.13 -1.77 -5.74
C TRP A 222 1.90 -3.10 -5.69
N TYR A 223 2.74 -3.38 -6.71
CA TYR A 223 3.64 -4.53 -6.67
C TYR A 223 4.67 -4.40 -5.56
N PHE A 224 5.30 -3.23 -5.42
CA PHE A 224 6.27 -2.95 -4.37
C PHE A 224 5.67 -3.19 -2.97
N ARG A 225 4.45 -2.68 -2.71
CA ARG A 225 3.74 -2.93 -1.45
C ARG A 225 3.52 -4.42 -1.21
N ASN A 226 3.00 -5.14 -2.20
CA ASN A 226 2.74 -6.57 -2.08
C ASN A 226 4.03 -7.40 -1.92
N ALA A 227 5.14 -6.97 -2.54
CA ALA A 227 6.45 -7.59 -2.35
C ALA A 227 6.97 -7.42 -0.92
N LEU A 228 6.78 -6.23 -0.30
CA LEU A 228 7.07 -6.00 1.12
C LEU A 228 6.23 -6.90 2.04
N VAL A 229 4.95 -7.07 1.72
CA VAL A 229 4.07 -8.00 2.45
C VAL A 229 4.60 -9.43 2.37
N ARG A 230 4.95 -9.91 1.16
CA ARG A 230 5.49 -11.29 0.97
C ARG A 230 6.84 -11.51 1.64
N ALA A 231 7.67 -10.48 1.70
CA ALA A 231 8.97 -10.53 2.38
C ALA A 231 8.85 -10.71 3.91
N ASN A 232 7.69 -10.37 4.49
CA ASN A 232 7.47 -10.36 5.94
C ASN A 232 6.36 -11.29 6.42
N TYR A 233 5.82 -12.15 5.54
CA TYR A 233 4.74 -13.05 5.92
C TYR A 233 5.17 -14.50 5.84
N SER A 234 4.98 -15.24 6.93
CA SER A 234 5.08 -16.69 6.98
C SER A 234 3.88 -17.28 7.73
N ASN A 235 3.40 -18.44 7.27
CA ASN A 235 2.30 -19.14 7.93
C ASN A 235 2.53 -20.67 7.81
N ILE A 236 2.99 -21.29 8.89
CA ILE A 236 3.32 -22.71 8.95
C ILE A 236 2.10 -23.58 8.65
N ARG A 237 0.89 -23.17 9.09
CA ARG A 237 -0.34 -23.96 8.88
C ARG A 237 -0.74 -24.00 7.39
N LEU A 238 -0.42 -22.93 6.65
CA LEU A 238 -0.68 -22.84 5.21
C LEU A 238 0.51 -23.29 4.37
N ASN A 239 1.61 -23.71 5.02
CA ASN A 239 2.88 -24.01 4.36
C ASN A 239 3.36 -22.86 3.47
N VAL A 240 3.30 -21.64 3.99
CA VAL A 240 3.74 -20.42 3.30
C VAL A 240 4.93 -19.84 4.03
N ASP A 241 6.06 -19.79 3.34
CA ASP A 241 7.26 -19.13 3.83
C ASP A 241 7.35 -17.68 3.35
N LYS A 242 8.02 -16.84 4.15
CA LYS A 242 8.41 -15.50 3.70
C LYS A 242 9.37 -15.60 2.52
N THR A 243 9.27 -14.68 1.58
CA THR A 243 10.17 -14.63 0.42
C THR A 243 10.50 -13.20 0.04
N GLN A 244 11.78 -12.91 -0.10
CA GLN A 244 12.26 -11.59 -0.55
C GLN A 244 12.41 -11.50 -2.07
N LEU A 245 12.38 -12.62 -2.78
CA LEU A 245 12.60 -12.67 -4.24
C LEU A 245 11.76 -11.65 -5.04
N PRO A 246 10.46 -11.41 -4.74
CA PRO A 246 9.71 -10.38 -5.44
C PRO A 246 10.25 -8.96 -5.20
N LEU A 247 10.69 -8.67 -3.97
CA LEU A 247 11.24 -7.36 -3.62
C LEU A 247 12.63 -7.16 -4.24
N GLU A 248 13.45 -8.19 -4.24
CA GLU A 248 14.74 -8.22 -4.94
C GLU A 248 14.55 -8.00 -6.44
N GLY A 249 13.59 -8.71 -7.07
CA GLY A 249 13.23 -8.51 -8.46
C GLY A 249 12.82 -7.06 -8.76
N PHE A 250 12.02 -6.45 -7.87
CA PHE A 250 11.66 -5.04 -7.99
C PHE A 250 12.90 -4.13 -7.97
N PHE A 251 13.83 -4.34 -7.03
CA PHE A 251 15.04 -3.53 -6.94
C PHE A 251 16.04 -3.79 -8.08
N LYS A 252 16.13 -5.01 -8.61
CA LYS A 252 16.92 -5.29 -9.81
C LYS A 252 16.41 -4.50 -11.02
N VAL A 253 15.10 -4.50 -11.24
CA VAL A 253 14.50 -3.67 -12.29
C VAL A 253 14.72 -2.19 -12.04
N LEU A 254 14.58 -1.72 -10.80
CA LEU A 254 14.74 -0.31 -10.44
C LEU A 254 16.18 0.18 -10.64
N ILE A 255 17.17 -0.60 -10.22
CA ILE A 255 18.58 -0.18 -10.12
C ILE A 255 19.35 -0.50 -11.39
N TYR A 256 19.12 -1.69 -11.96
CA TYR A 256 19.92 -2.21 -13.09
C TYR A 256 19.13 -2.29 -14.40
N GLY A 257 17.81 -2.11 -14.34
CA GLY A 257 16.98 -2.18 -15.54
C GLY A 257 16.73 -3.61 -16.04
N ASP A 258 16.82 -4.60 -15.16
CA ASP A 258 16.63 -6.01 -15.51
C ASP A 258 15.24 -6.23 -16.14
N GLU A 259 15.17 -7.12 -17.12
CA GLU A 259 13.92 -7.50 -17.80
C GLU A 259 13.17 -8.56 -16.99
N ILE A 260 12.64 -8.16 -15.82
CA ILE A 260 11.84 -9.01 -14.93
C ILE A 260 10.38 -8.60 -15.01
N GLU A 261 9.49 -9.56 -15.29
CA GLU A 261 8.06 -9.30 -15.29
C GLU A 261 7.48 -9.21 -13.86
N LEU A 262 7.07 -8.02 -13.45
CA LEU A 262 6.52 -7.74 -12.13
C LEU A 262 4.98 -7.78 -12.17
N HIS A 263 4.40 -8.92 -11.76
CA HIS A 263 2.95 -9.13 -11.74
C HIS A 263 2.43 -9.46 -10.34
N ASN A 264 1.48 -8.69 -9.84
CA ASN A 264 0.86 -8.89 -8.51
C ASN A 264 0.22 -10.28 -8.35
N ARG A 265 -0.33 -10.87 -9.42
CA ARG A 265 -0.94 -12.20 -9.37
C ARG A 265 0.01 -13.29 -8.87
N PHE A 266 1.31 -13.16 -9.16
CA PHE A 266 2.32 -14.14 -8.74
C PHE A 266 2.74 -14.01 -7.28
N LEU A 267 2.37 -12.93 -6.62
CA LEU A 267 2.66 -12.68 -5.21
C LEU A 267 1.60 -13.28 -4.28
N ARG A 268 0.41 -13.57 -4.82
CA ARG A 268 -0.72 -14.05 -4.02
C ARG A 268 -0.48 -15.49 -3.54
N ILE A 269 -0.64 -15.72 -2.23
CA ILE A 269 -0.51 -17.06 -1.64
C ILE A 269 -1.58 -18.01 -2.18
N GLY A 270 -1.21 -19.30 -2.34
CA GLY A 270 -2.13 -20.34 -2.85
C GLY A 270 -2.35 -20.33 -4.37
N GLN A 271 -1.70 -19.46 -5.13
CA GLN A 271 -1.61 -19.57 -6.58
C GLN A 271 -0.29 -20.25 -6.95
N GLU A 272 -0.36 -21.31 -7.76
CA GLU A 272 0.85 -21.90 -8.34
C GLU A 272 1.49 -20.88 -9.28
N TYR A 273 2.79 -20.63 -9.09
CA TYR A 273 3.58 -19.84 -10.02
C TYR A 273 3.49 -20.50 -11.40
N GLY A 274 2.89 -19.83 -12.36
CA GLY A 274 2.91 -20.29 -13.75
C GLY A 274 4.37 -20.41 -14.21
N THR A 275 4.70 -21.53 -14.84
CA THR A 275 6.01 -22.13 -15.09
C THR A 275 7.07 -21.26 -15.79
N ALA A 276 6.79 -20.07 -16.30
CA ALA A 276 7.77 -19.24 -17.01
C ALA A 276 8.62 -18.31 -16.10
N ALA A 277 8.09 -17.83 -14.97
CA ALA A 277 8.87 -17.02 -14.03
C ALA A 277 9.39 -17.84 -12.83
N GLY A 278 8.76 -18.99 -12.56
CA GLY A 278 9.16 -19.94 -11.52
C GLY A 278 10.39 -20.74 -11.89
N GLU A 279 10.63 -21.01 -13.16
CA GLU A 279 11.80 -21.78 -13.60
C GLU A 279 13.11 -21.03 -13.43
N ALA A 280 13.13 -19.71 -13.62
CA ALA A 280 14.34 -18.92 -13.38
C ALA A 280 14.67 -18.75 -11.88
N ALA A 281 13.66 -18.69 -11.00
CA ALA A 281 13.86 -18.56 -9.55
C ALA A 281 14.11 -19.91 -8.86
N THR A 282 13.53 -21.01 -9.37
CA THR A 282 13.72 -22.34 -8.79
C THR A 282 15.02 -23.01 -9.24
N ASP A 283 15.61 -22.63 -10.37
CA ASP A 283 16.88 -23.17 -10.84
C ASP A 283 18.08 -22.69 -10.00
N LEU A 284 17.97 -21.51 -9.40
CA LEU A 284 18.94 -21.00 -8.42
C LEU A 284 18.83 -21.73 -7.06
N HIS A 285 17.63 -22.14 -6.66
CA HIS A 285 17.42 -22.82 -5.37
C HIS A 285 17.59 -24.35 -5.43
N ARG A 286 17.44 -24.98 -6.63
CA ARG A 286 17.63 -26.43 -6.82
C ARG A 286 19.10 -26.90 -6.81
N ARG A 287 20.03 -25.97 -6.91
CA ARG A 287 21.46 -26.35 -6.87
C ARG A 287 22.01 -26.65 -5.49
N ASP A 288 21.31 -26.26 -4.43
CA ASP A 288 21.80 -26.39 -3.05
C ASP A 288 21.09 -27.41 -2.16
N ILE A 289 19.93 -27.98 -2.55
CA ILE A 289 19.22 -28.94 -1.70
C ILE A 289 18.70 -30.13 -2.54
N GLY A 290 19.39 -31.23 -2.49
CA GLY A 290 18.91 -32.52 -3.03
C GLY A 290 17.81 -33.08 -2.12
N ILE A 291 16.54 -33.02 -2.51
CA ILE A 291 15.44 -33.76 -1.87
C ILE A 291 14.53 -34.36 -2.95
N ASN A 292 14.22 -35.61 -2.75
CA ASN A 292 13.57 -36.56 -3.64
C ASN A 292 12.03 -36.43 -3.57
N ASP A 293 11.36 -36.59 -4.71
CA ASP A 293 9.93 -36.54 -4.92
C ASP A 293 9.16 -37.72 -4.28
N GLY A 294 7.98 -37.37 -3.80
CA GLY A 294 6.92 -38.35 -3.63
C GLY A 294 5.86 -38.05 -2.58
N ILE A 295 4.87 -37.23 -2.88
CA ILE A 295 3.54 -37.36 -2.25
C ILE A 295 2.45 -36.75 -3.17
N ASN A 296 1.45 -37.61 -3.42
CA ASN A 296 0.24 -37.37 -4.18
C ASN A 296 -0.69 -36.32 -3.52
N ARG A 297 -1.21 -35.38 -4.29
CA ARG A 297 -2.21 -34.40 -3.83
C ARG A 297 -3.58 -34.71 -4.38
N THR A 298 -4.55 -34.91 -3.49
CA THR A 298 -5.99 -34.91 -3.79
C THR A 298 -6.51 -33.48 -3.69
N ASN A 299 -7.05 -32.99 -4.79
CA ASN A 299 -7.79 -31.70 -4.84
C ASN A 299 -9.11 -31.80 -4.08
N VAL A 300 -9.33 -30.95 -3.11
CA VAL A 300 -10.66 -30.70 -2.53
C VAL A 300 -11.18 -29.38 -3.08
N VAL A 301 -12.17 -29.45 -3.93
CA VAL A 301 -12.94 -28.31 -4.43
C VAL A 301 -13.99 -27.96 -3.38
N VAL A 302 -13.90 -26.78 -2.79
CA VAL A 302 -14.91 -26.25 -1.87
C VAL A 302 -15.92 -25.42 -2.67
N SER A 303 -16.93 -26.08 -3.21
CA SER A 303 -18.08 -25.45 -3.88
C SER A 303 -19.43 -25.63 -3.17
N ASP A 304 -19.50 -26.28 -1.98
CA ASP A 304 -20.77 -26.70 -1.39
C ASP A 304 -21.03 -26.15 0.02
N VAL A 305 -21.03 -24.84 0.22
CA VAL A 305 -21.52 -24.25 1.49
C VAL A 305 -22.49 -23.06 1.28
N ILE A 306 -23.15 -22.95 0.14
CA ILE A 306 -24.07 -21.82 -0.11
C ILE A 306 -25.54 -22.16 0.00
N ASN A 307 -25.95 -23.38 0.38
CA ASN A 307 -27.35 -23.75 0.48
C ASN A 307 -27.70 -24.43 1.81
N ASN A 308 -27.73 -23.69 2.92
CA ASN A 308 -28.45 -24.14 4.10
C ASN A 308 -29.03 -22.94 4.89
N PRO A 309 -30.36 -22.76 4.96
CA PRO A 309 -31.01 -21.61 5.59
C PRO A 309 -31.15 -21.68 7.12
N ASP A 310 -30.65 -22.71 7.80
CA ASP A 310 -30.86 -22.93 9.24
C ASP A 310 -29.59 -22.86 10.09
N VAL A 311 -28.81 -21.76 10.00
CA VAL A 311 -27.76 -21.51 10.99
C VAL A 311 -28.28 -20.55 12.06
N VAL A 312 -28.82 -21.11 13.13
CA VAL A 312 -29.06 -20.40 14.40
C VAL A 312 -27.70 -20.10 15.04
N VAL A 313 -27.36 -18.83 15.10
CA VAL A 313 -26.15 -18.39 15.85
C VAL A 313 -26.49 -18.34 17.33
N ASN A 314 -25.93 -19.29 18.09
CA ASN A 314 -26.04 -19.33 19.53
C ASN A 314 -24.96 -18.46 20.16
N ASP A 315 -25.35 -17.55 21.07
CA ASP A 315 -24.47 -16.65 21.82
C ASP A 315 -23.48 -17.45 22.66
N GLY A 316 -22.19 -17.25 22.43
CA GLY A 316 -21.18 -17.72 23.37
C GLY A 316 -19.86 -18.19 22.82
N VAL A 317 -19.25 -17.52 21.84
CA VAL A 317 -17.82 -17.75 21.53
C VAL A 317 -17.10 -16.43 21.24
N LYS A 318 -16.19 -16.05 22.12
CA LYS A 318 -15.22 -14.98 21.92
C LYS A 318 -14.28 -15.35 20.76
N GLY A 319 -14.20 -14.47 19.77
CA GLY A 319 -13.06 -14.40 18.84
C GLY A 319 -13.09 -15.40 17.68
N ARG A 320 -14.02 -15.24 16.74
CA ARG A 320 -13.85 -15.71 15.35
C ARG A 320 -14.34 -14.62 14.38
N ASP A 321 -13.45 -14.20 13.50
CA ASP A 321 -13.81 -13.29 12.41
C ASP A 321 -14.75 -14.03 11.45
N VAL A 322 -15.95 -13.51 11.29
CA VAL A 322 -16.92 -14.01 10.31
C VAL A 322 -16.54 -13.40 8.96
N VAL A 323 -15.98 -14.20 8.08
CA VAL A 323 -15.75 -13.80 6.68
C VAL A 323 -17.09 -13.93 5.94
N VAL A 324 -17.77 -12.83 5.70
CA VAL A 324 -18.91 -12.78 4.80
C VAL A 324 -18.41 -12.25 3.46
N ASN A 325 -18.44 -13.11 2.43
CA ASN A 325 -18.22 -12.68 1.06
C ASN A 325 -19.44 -11.89 0.59
N VAL A 326 -19.40 -10.57 0.72
CA VAL A 326 -20.39 -9.69 0.11
C VAL A 326 -20.01 -9.52 -1.35
N VAL A 327 -20.80 -10.13 -2.24
CA VAL A 327 -20.63 -9.97 -3.69
C VAL A 327 -21.10 -8.57 -4.07
N ALA A 328 -20.20 -7.74 -4.59
CA ALA A 328 -20.56 -6.44 -5.16
C ALA A 328 -21.41 -6.64 -6.44
N ASN A 329 -22.55 -5.98 -6.50
CA ASN A 329 -23.38 -5.96 -7.71
C ASN A 329 -22.73 -5.01 -8.75
N GLY A 330 -21.96 -5.58 -9.68
CA GLY A 330 -21.31 -4.84 -10.77
C GLY A 330 -19.84 -4.50 -10.50
N GLU A 331 -19.09 -4.20 -11.52
CA GLU A 331 -17.63 -4.17 -11.68
C GLU A 331 -16.81 -3.19 -10.79
N THR A 332 -17.32 -2.71 -9.67
CA THR A 332 -16.61 -1.73 -8.82
C THR A 332 -16.13 -2.40 -7.53
N ALA A 333 -14.83 -2.59 -7.42
CA ALA A 333 -14.19 -3.07 -6.19
C ALA A 333 -14.52 -2.17 -4.99
N LEU A 334 -14.68 -2.78 -3.81
CA LEU A 334 -14.85 -2.06 -2.56
C LEU A 334 -13.53 -1.42 -2.14
N SER A 335 -13.58 -0.19 -1.61
CA SER A 335 -12.42 0.42 -0.97
C SER A 335 -12.18 -0.21 0.41
N VAL A 336 -10.96 -0.08 0.95
CA VAL A 336 -10.60 -0.55 2.29
C VAL A 336 -11.52 0.02 3.37
N ALA A 337 -11.90 1.31 3.24
CA ALA A 337 -12.82 1.95 4.16
C ALA A 337 -14.24 1.35 4.08
N GLU A 338 -14.71 1.00 2.88
CA GLU A 338 -16.00 0.33 2.67
C GLU A 338 -16.00 -1.08 3.26
N GLU A 339 -14.92 -1.83 3.12
CA GLU A 339 -14.77 -3.17 3.73
C GLU A 339 -14.73 -3.09 5.26
N ARG A 340 -13.99 -2.13 5.83
CA ARG A 340 -13.99 -1.87 7.28
C ARG A 340 -15.38 -1.49 7.78
N ALA A 341 -16.12 -0.68 7.03
CA ALA A 341 -17.48 -0.31 7.36
C ALA A 341 -18.43 -1.53 7.34
N ILE A 342 -18.34 -2.40 6.33
CA ILE A 342 -19.12 -3.64 6.25
C ILE A 342 -18.85 -4.50 7.49
N ASN A 343 -17.58 -4.74 7.81
CA ASN A 343 -17.21 -5.56 8.98
C ASN A 343 -17.72 -4.96 10.29
N GLY A 344 -17.65 -3.63 10.44
CA GLY A 344 -18.19 -2.93 11.59
C GLY A 344 -19.71 -3.07 11.72
N LEU A 345 -20.43 -2.95 10.61
CA LEU A 345 -21.90 -3.08 10.56
C LEU A 345 -22.37 -4.52 10.76
N LEU A 346 -21.60 -5.51 10.30
CA LEU A 346 -21.89 -6.93 10.56
C LEU A 346 -21.70 -7.31 12.03
N ARG A 347 -20.67 -6.77 12.68
CA ARG A 347 -20.42 -6.98 14.13
C ARG A 347 -21.43 -6.25 15.01
N ASN A 348 -21.87 -5.08 14.59
CA ASN A 348 -22.88 -4.29 15.30
C ASN A 348 -23.85 -3.62 14.30
N PRO A 349 -24.93 -4.28 13.95
CA PRO A 349 -25.92 -3.74 13.00
C PRO A 349 -26.60 -2.44 13.44
N ARG A 350 -26.45 -2.06 14.70
CA ARG A 350 -27.07 -0.83 15.26
C ARG A 350 -26.15 0.39 15.26
N LEU A 351 -24.95 0.26 14.67
CA LEU A 351 -24.05 1.42 14.59
C LEU A 351 -24.70 2.61 13.90
N THR A 352 -24.61 3.76 14.55
CA THR A 352 -24.97 5.04 13.93
C THR A 352 -23.85 5.50 13.00
N ALA A 353 -24.15 6.42 12.08
CA ALA A 353 -23.12 7.02 11.23
C ALA A 353 -21.97 7.67 12.05
N SER A 354 -22.30 8.29 13.18
CA SER A 354 -21.30 8.87 14.07
C SER A 354 -20.45 7.82 14.77
N ALA A 355 -21.04 6.71 15.21
CA ALA A 355 -20.29 5.60 15.81
C ALA A 355 -19.43 4.87 14.74
N LEU A 356 -19.93 4.76 13.51
CA LEU A 356 -19.17 4.24 12.39
C LEU A 356 -17.98 5.15 12.04
N ALA A 357 -18.16 6.48 12.11
CA ALA A 357 -17.09 7.45 11.91
C ALA A 357 -15.94 7.24 12.92
N VAL A 358 -16.29 7.02 14.20
CA VAL A 358 -15.30 6.70 15.24
C VAL A 358 -14.59 5.36 14.93
N LEU A 359 -15.35 4.33 14.52
CA LEU A 359 -14.79 3.01 14.17
C LEU A 359 -13.82 3.09 12.98
N LEU A 360 -14.14 3.93 12.00
CA LEU A 360 -13.35 4.13 10.78
C LEU A 360 -12.27 5.20 10.94
N GLU A 361 -12.21 5.85 12.12
CA GLU A 361 -11.28 6.97 12.38
C GLU A 361 -11.42 8.11 11.37
N THR A 362 -12.66 8.42 10.97
CA THR A 362 -12.98 9.40 9.94
C THR A 362 -14.03 10.42 10.42
N SER A 363 -14.33 11.42 9.58
CA SER A 363 -15.38 12.37 9.90
C SER A 363 -16.79 11.75 9.79
N PRO A 364 -17.79 12.24 10.53
CA PRO A 364 -19.19 11.78 10.38
C PRO A 364 -19.73 11.93 8.96
N ARG A 365 -19.26 12.94 8.22
CA ARG A 365 -19.62 13.19 6.83
C ARG A 365 -19.05 12.13 5.91
N GLN A 366 -17.81 11.71 6.17
CA GLN A 366 -17.14 10.61 5.42
C GLN A 366 -17.84 9.27 5.69
N ALA A 367 -18.13 8.94 6.93
CA ALA A 367 -18.88 7.74 7.26
C ALA A 367 -20.26 7.70 6.55
N GLN A 368 -20.95 8.83 6.42
CA GLN A 368 -22.19 8.92 5.65
C GLN A 368 -21.98 8.64 4.15
N ARG A 369 -20.87 9.14 3.56
CA ARG A 369 -20.52 8.87 2.16
C ARG A 369 -20.22 7.38 1.95
N ILE A 370 -19.47 6.76 2.85
CA ILE A 370 -19.20 5.31 2.83
C ILE A 370 -20.51 4.53 2.91
N ILE A 371 -21.42 4.88 3.82
CA ILE A 371 -22.75 4.27 3.91
C ILE A 371 -23.52 4.45 2.59
N ALA A 372 -23.49 5.63 1.99
CA ALA A 372 -24.16 5.89 0.71
C ALA A 372 -23.56 5.07 -0.44
N SER A 373 -22.25 4.88 -0.45
CA SER A 373 -21.56 4.03 -1.40
C SER A 373 -21.94 2.55 -1.21
N LEU A 374 -21.94 2.05 0.03
CA LEU A 374 -22.33 0.67 0.36
C LEU A 374 -23.79 0.37 -0.01
N LYS A 375 -24.69 1.36 0.15
CA LYS A 375 -26.08 1.21 -0.33
C LYS A 375 -26.14 0.94 -1.83
N ARG A 376 -25.27 1.56 -2.62
CA ARG A 376 -25.22 1.39 -4.09
C ARG A 376 -24.50 0.12 -4.52
N LYS A 377 -23.33 -0.16 -3.90
CA LYS A 377 -22.43 -1.25 -4.32
C LYS A 377 -22.87 -2.62 -3.82
N VAL A 378 -23.37 -2.70 -2.59
CA VAL A 378 -23.61 -3.99 -1.92
C VAL A 378 -25.02 -4.12 -1.34
N GLY A 379 -25.93 -3.24 -1.74
CA GLY A 379 -27.34 -3.34 -1.32
C GLY A 379 -27.54 -3.14 0.19
N LEU A 380 -26.67 -2.34 0.86
CA LEU A 380 -26.85 -2.03 2.28
C LEU A 380 -28.18 -1.31 2.52
N LYS A 381 -29.01 -1.82 3.41
CA LYS A 381 -30.29 -1.24 3.79
C LYS A 381 -30.39 -1.08 5.30
N ARG A 382 -31.34 -0.26 5.76
CA ARG A 382 -31.61 -0.06 7.16
C ARG A 382 -33.09 -0.33 7.47
N ARG A 383 -33.35 -1.07 8.52
CA ARG A 383 -34.69 -1.35 9.04
C ARG A 383 -34.89 -0.55 10.34
N GLY A 384 -35.94 0.25 10.45
CA GLY A 384 -36.27 1.03 11.64
C GLY A 384 -35.76 2.48 11.60
N ALA A 385 -35.96 3.22 12.69
CA ALA A 385 -35.64 4.64 12.80
C ALA A 385 -34.13 4.89 12.94
N ASP A 386 -33.68 6.13 12.66
CA ASP A 386 -32.25 6.51 12.67
C ASP A 386 -31.52 6.27 13.98
N LYS A 387 -32.20 6.32 15.12
CA LYS A 387 -31.56 6.10 16.44
C LYS A 387 -31.50 4.63 16.86
N ASN A 388 -32.48 3.80 16.45
CA ASN A 388 -32.62 2.40 16.90
C ASN A 388 -32.75 1.40 15.74
N GLY A 389 -32.48 1.82 14.50
CA GLY A 389 -32.56 0.96 13.33
C GLY A 389 -31.32 0.08 13.17
N GLU A 390 -31.52 -1.03 12.46
CA GLU A 390 -30.47 -2.01 12.17
C GLU A 390 -30.11 -2.02 10.70
N TRP A 391 -28.81 -2.10 10.41
CA TRP A 391 -28.28 -2.25 9.06
C TRP A 391 -28.30 -3.73 8.65
N TYR A 392 -28.66 -4.01 7.40
CA TYR A 392 -28.61 -5.35 6.81
C TYR A 392 -28.25 -5.27 5.33
N PHE A 393 -27.71 -6.36 4.80
CA PHE A 393 -27.42 -6.50 3.39
C PHE A 393 -28.55 -7.29 2.72
N GLU A 394 -29.02 -6.80 1.57
CA GLU A 394 -30.04 -7.53 0.80
C GLU A 394 -29.36 -8.71 0.12
N SER A 395 -29.76 -9.93 0.46
CA SER A 395 -29.33 -11.13 -0.27
C SER A 395 -29.86 -11.01 -1.70
N GLY A 396 -28.99 -10.98 -2.70
CA GLY A 396 -29.38 -10.97 -4.10
C GLY A 396 -30.35 -12.09 -4.39
N ALA A 397 -31.56 -11.77 -4.83
CA ALA A 397 -32.49 -12.74 -5.36
C ALA A 397 -31.83 -13.41 -6.56
N SER A 398 -31.47 -14.68 -6.41
CA SER A 398 -31.14 -15.55 -7.54
C SER A 398 -32.37 -15.59 -8.45
N GLY A 399 -32.27 -14.92 -9.59
CA GLY A 399 -33.26 -15.01 -10.66
C GLY A 399 -33.37 -16.45 -11.16
N GLN A 400 -34.59 -16.80 -11.39
CA GLN A 400 -35.03 -18.04 -12.03
C GLN A 400 -34.38 -18.29 -13.40
#